data_ca67bc61d9a53d472b73908506729e84
#
_entry.id   ca67bc61d9a53d472b73908506729e84
#
_cell.length_a   1.000
_cell.length_b   1.000
_cell.length_c   1.000
_cell.angle_alpha   90.00
_cell.angle_beta   90.00
_cell.angle_gamma   90.00
#
_symmetry.space_group_name_H-M   'P 1'
#
loop_
_entity.id
_entity.type
_entity.pdbx_description
1 polymer ?
#
loop_
_entity_poly.entity_id
_entity_poly.type
_entity_poly.pdbx_seq_one_letter_code
_entity_poly.pdbx_strand_id
1 'polypeptide(L)'
;MRPSIRPVLLLPILAFLLLVGGYAAHRGPPPGHARTYYVAADEVAWDYAPSGSDQIKDRPFDDTQRPFVEAGPHWVGHVAMKALYREYTDSTFKTLKPRPAAWQHLGLLGPVLRAEVGDTIRVLFRNNTRFPVSMHPHGVLYGKDSEGASYSDKTQTADKSGVPTGGVHVYVWPVPERAGPGRGDPSSILWMYHSHVKEGQDPSTGLLGPIIITARGRARPDGSPKDVDREVVVAFDEIDEASSHYLMTNLRRYATHPESAQVAMVFALPQVVPPPVGQFNFKETMNGFMYGNGPLPTMRVGERVRWYLMASTGFEIHAPHWHGNTVQIARMRTDVTALLPMGMVVADMVPDNPGIWLFHCHLSNHLLMGMQSRYEVRPASAP
;
A
#
# COMPACT_ATOMS: atom_id res chain seq x y z
N MET A 1 20.03 -100.78 18.83
CA MET A 1 19.76 -99.59 19.61
C MET A 1 20.60 -98.46 19.02
N ARG A 2 20.00 -97.47 18.35
CA ARG A 2 20.67 -96.34 17.75
C ARG A 2 20.61 -95.16 18.69
N PRO A 3 21.64 -94.43 18.97
CA PRO A 3 21.57 -93.20 19.73
C PRO A 3 21.09 -92.02 18.84
N SER A 4 20.13 -91.33 19.33
CA SER A 4 19.54 -90.14 18.70
C SER A 4 20.45 -88.92 18.85
N ILE A 5 20.90 -88.42 17.70
CA ILE A 5 21.60 -87.09 17.64
C ILE A 5 20.55 -85.98 17.70
N ARG A 6 20.63 -85.16 18.74
CA ARG A 6 19.86 -83.94 18.82
C ARG A 6 20.58 -82.85 18.01
N PRO A 7 19.86 -82.11 17.15
CA PRO A 7 20.47 -80.98 16.48
C PRO A 7 20.62 -79.81 17.47
N VAL A 8 21.85 -79.28 17.54
CA VAL A 8 22.14 -78.03 18.23
C VAL A 8 21.61 -76.91 17.37
N LEU A 9 20.62 -76.18 17.89
CA LEU A 9 20.13 -74.98 17.29
C LEU A 9 21.19 -73.87 17.44
N LEU A 10 21.89 -73.58 16.36
CA LEU A 10 22.68 -72.38 16.23
C LEU A 10 21.72 -71.17 16.02
N LEU A 11 21.54 -70.39 17.08
CA LEU A 11 20.93 -69.07 16.96
C LEU A 11 21.86 -68.16 16.18
N PRO A 12 21.40 -67.54 15.09
CA PRO A 12 22.18 -66.47 14.49
C PRO A 12 22.09 -65.27 15.44
N ILE A 13 23.25 -64.84 15.95
CA ILE A 13 23.41 -63.53 16.59
C ILE A 13 23.15 -62.51 15.50
N LEU A 14 21.89 -62.00 15.51
CA LEU A 14 21.52 -60.83 14.69
C LEU A 14 22.27 -59.65 15.29
N ALA A 15 23.38 -59.28 14.66
CA ALA A 15 24.04 -58.01 14.92
C ALA A 15 23.03 -56.88 14.60
N PHE A 16 22.44 -56.36 15.64
CA PHE A 16 21.68 -55.10 15.61
C PHE A 16 22.74 -54.01 15.30
N LEU A 17 23.05 -53.82 14.02
CA LEU A 17 23.63 -52.57 13.55
C LEU A 17 22.61 -51.51 13.91
N LEU A 18 22.83 -50.84 15.02
CA LEU A 18 22.28 -49.53 15.34
C LEU A 18 22.71 -48.59 14.21
N LEU A 19 21.91 -48.56 13.15
CA LEU A 19 21.81 -47.39 12.29
C LEU A 19 21.31 -46.25 13.23
N VAL A 20 22.26 -45.60 13.87
CA VAL A 20 22.10 -44.25 14.33
C VAL A 20 21.98 -43.41 13.06
N GLY A 21 20.86 -43.55 12.38
CA GLY A 21 20.38 -42.58 11.43
C GLY A 21 20.28 -41.31 12.23
N GLY A 22 21.23 -40.41 12.06
CA GLY A 22 21.14 -39.08 12.59
C GLY A 22 19.81 -38.54 12.16
N TYR A 23 18.84 -38.50 13.07
CA TYR A 23 17.73 -37.57 13.00
C TYR A 23 18.41 -36.22 12.93
N ALA A 24 18.69 -35.76 11.71
CA ALA A 24 18.83 -34.33 11.47
C ALA A 24 17.51 -33.78 12.01
N ALA A 25 17.53 -33.32 13.26
CA ALA A 25 16.46 -32.54 13.79
C ALA A 25 16.20 -31.50 12.72
N HIS A 26 15.06 -31.61 12.05
CA HIS A 26 14.58 -30.52 11.20
C HIS A 26 14.51 -29.33 12.16
N ARG A 27 15.59 -28.59 12.26
CA ARG A 27 15.57 -27.28 12.86
C ARG A 27 14.50 -26.57 12.07
N GLY A 28 13.40 -26.28 12.70
CA GLY A 28 12.37 -25.43 12.14
C GLY A 28 13.06 -24.20 11.54
N PRO A 29 12.47 -23.55 10.56
CA PRO A 29 13.05 -22.35 9.99
C PRO A 29 13.53 -21.43 11.12
N PRO A 30 14.67 -20.75 10.98
CA PRO A 30 15.16 -19.85 12.02
C PRO A 30 14.03 -18.87 12.40
N PRO A 31 13.93 -18.50 13.67
CA PRO A 31 12.93 -17.53 14.10
C PRO A 31 13.10 -16.24 13.29
N GLY A 32 11.98 -15.70 12.79
CA GLY A 32 11.97 -14.46 12.03
C GLY A 32 12.35 -13.25 12.89
N HIS A 33 12.63 -12.14 12.25
CA HIS A 33 12.98 -10.89 12.90
C HIS A 33 11.72 -10.10 13.30
N ALA A 34 11.79 -9.38 14.42
CA ALA A 34 10.81 -8.36 14.75
C ALA A 34 11.20 -7.05 14.01
N ARG A 35 10.35 -6.61 13.08
CA ARG A 35 10.51 -5.35 12.35
C ARG A 35 9.64 -4.29 12.98
N THR A 36 10.26 -3.36 13.69
CA THR A 36 9.54 -2.33 14.43
C THR A 36 9.47 -1.04 13.62
N TYR A 37 8.25 -0.48 13.56
CA TYR A 37 7.94 0.80 12.93
C TYR A 37 7.28 1.73 13.95
N TYR A 38 7.61 3.00 13.89
CA TYR A 38 7.00 4.07 14.67
C TYR A 38 6.19 4.94 13.72
N VAL A 39 4.88 4.76 13.73
CA VAL A 39 3.98 5.41 12.76
C VAL A 39 3.00 6.30 13.50
N ALA A 40 2.83 7.53 13.05
CA ALA A 40 1.74 8.37 13.52
C ALA A 40 0.79 8.73 12.38
N ALA A 41 -0.49 8.92 12.70
CA ALA A 41 -1.43 9.61 11.85
C ALA A 41 -1.35 11.10 12.14
N ASP A 42 -0.85 11.89 11.19
CA ASP A 42 -0.64 13.33 11.33
C ASP A 42 -1.55 14.11 10.39
N GLU A 43 -2.08 15.25 10.88
CA GLU A 43 -2.83 16.19 10.05
C GLU A 43 -1.88 17.04 9.21
N VAL A 44 -2.09 17.06 7.89
CA VAL A 44 -1.28 17.81 6.93
C VAL A 44 -2.16 18.52 5.91
N ALA A 45 -1.72 19.65 5.38
CA ALA A 45 -2.25 20.18 4.15
C ALA A 45 -1.59 19.43 2.98
N TRP A 46 -2.41 18.78 2.16
CA TRP A 46 -1.94 18.05 0.98
C TRP A 46 -2.28 18.82 -0.29
N ASP A 47 -1.34 18.87 -1.21
CA ASP A 47 -1.50 19.50 -2.53
C ASP A 47 -1.46 18.43 -3.61
N TYR A 48 -2.58 18.20 -4.30
CA TYR A 48 -2.73 17.23 -5.37
C TYR A 48 -2.03 17.65 -6.68
N ALA A 49 -1.78 18.95 -6.85
CA ALA A 49 -1.20 19.52 -8.07
C ALA A 49 -0.22 20.66 -7.75
N PRO A 50 0.91 20.39 -7.04
CA PRO A 50 1.77 21.42 -6.45
C PRO A 50 2.47 22.33 -7.46
N SER A 51 2.55 21.98 -8.74
CA SER A 51 3.08 22.88 -9.78
C SER A 51 2.06 23.93 -10.24
N GLY A 52 0.77 23.75 -9.93
CA GLY A 52 -0.31 24.61 -10.42
C GLY A 52 -0.57 24.48 -11.92
N SER A 53 -0.10 23.39 -12.58
CA SER A 53 -0.23 23.19 -14.02
C SER A 53 -0.30 21.71 -14.40
N ASP A 54 -0.74 21.43 -15.64
CA ASP A 54 -0.73 20.10 -16.24
C ASP A 54 0.70 19.70 -16.64
N GLN A 55 1.33 18.86 -15.86
CA GLN A 55 2.69 18.37 -16.08
C GLN A 55 2.77 17.28 -17.16
N ILE A 56 1.63 16.72 -17.58
CA ILE A 56 1.59 15.77 -18.70
C ILE A 56 1.73 16.49 -20.03
N LYS A 57 1.05 17.63 -20.17
CA LYS A 57 1.02 18.42 -21.40
C LYS A 57 1.94 19.66 -21.37
N ASP A 58 2.62 19.88 -20.24
CA ASP A 58 3.50 21.03 -20.00
C ASP A 58 2.82 22.37 -20.32
N ARG A 59 1.64 22.59 -19.70
CA ARG A 59 0.84 23.81 -19.93
C ARG A 59 -0.04 24.12 -18.71
N PRO A 60 -0.60 25.35 -18.60
CA PRO A 60 -1.64 25.66 -17.64
C PRO A 60 -2.84 24.72 -17.78
N PHE A 61 -3.57 24.51 -16.69
CA PHE A 61 -4.83 23.75 -16.71
C PHE A 61 -5.83 24.42 -17.68
N ASP A 62 -6.49 23.62 -18.50
CA ASP A 62 -7.55 24.07 -19.39
C ASP A 62 -8.93 24.07 -18.69
N ASP A 63 -9.95 24.58 -19.39
CA ASP A 63 -11.32 24.74 -18.86
C ASP A 63 -11.95 23.40 -18.44
N THR A 64 -11.52 22.27 -19.00
CA THR A 64 -12.01 20.94 -18.61
C THR A 64 -11.35 20.43 -17.32
N GLN A 65 -10.14 20.87 -17.00
CA GLN A 65 -9.35 20.48 -15.85
C GLN A 65 -9.57 21.38 -14.62
N ARG A 66 -9.78 22.69 -14.84
CA ARG A 66 -9.93 23.69 -13.78
C ARG A 66 -10.95 23.31 -12.71
N PRO A 67 -12.15 22.77 -13.01
CA PRO A 67 -13.11 22.41 -11.97
C PRO A 67 -12.59 21.40 -10.94
N PHE A 68 -11.60 20.56 -11.31
CA PHE A 68 -11.01 19.56 -10.41
C PHE A 68 -9.84 20.09 -9.59
N VAL A 69 -9.21 21.20 -10.02
CA VAL A 69 -8.01 21.76 -9.39
C VAL A 69 -8.18 23.17 -8.85
N GLU A 70 -9.14 23.95 -9.33
CA GLU A 70 -9.45 25.28 -8.81
C GLU A 70 -10.56 25.19 -7.75
N ALA A 71 -10.48 26.00 -6.72
CA ALA A 71 -11.52 26.09 -5.70
C ALA A 71 -12.80 26.71 -6.26
N GLY A 72 -13.93 26.19 -5.84
CA GLY A 72 -15.24 26.72 -6.22
C GLY A 72 -16.16 26.94 -5.03
N PRO A 73 -17.44 27.27 -5.27
CA PRO A 73 -18.37 27.58 -4.18
C PRO A 73 -18.50 26.45 -3.13
N HIS A 74 -18.45 25.19 -3.57
CA HIS A 74 -18.69 24.00 -2.75
C HIS A 74 -17.64 22.91 -2.93
N TRP A 75 -16.48 23.23 -3.50
CA TRP A 75 -15.38 22.27 -3.69
C TRP A 75 -14.02 22.92 -3.44
N VAL A 76 -13.05 22.08 -3.06
CA VAL A 76 -11.82 22.52 -2.40
C VAL A 76 -10.66 22.84 -3.35
N GLY A 77 -10.77 22.57 -4.65
CA GLY A 77 -9.65 22.71 -5.57
C GLY A 77 -8.59 21.62 -5.35
N HIS A 78 -7.30 21.98 -5.51
CA HIS A 78 -6.19 21.02 -5.43
C HIS A 78 -5.54 20.92 -4.04
N VAL A 79 -5.98 21.69 -3.04
CA VAL A 79 -5.42 21.63 -1.69
C VAL A 79 -6.49 21.22 -0.69
N ALA A 80 -6.18 20.23 0.16
CA ALA A 80 -7.07 19.76 1.21
C ALA A 80 -6.30 19.38 2.48
N MET A 81 -6.94 19.53 3.64
CA MET A 81 -6.46 18.92 4.89
C MET A 81 -6.69 17.42 4.83
N LYS A 82 -5.65 16.66 5.17
CA LYS A 82 -5.62 15.19 5.20
C LYS A 82 -5.07 14.68 6.52
N ALA A 83 -5.26 13.41 6.81
CA ALA A 83 -4.50 12.67 7.79
C ALA A 83 -3.63 11.65 7.06
N LEU A 84 -2.32 11.67 7.29
CA LEU A 84 -1.39 10.75 6.65
C LEU A 84 -0.66 9.92 7.69
N TYR A 85 -0.42 8.64 7.39
CA TYR A 85 0.54 7.86 8.15
C TYR A 85 1.96 8.31 7.84
N ARG A 86 2.70 8.68 8.89
CA ARG A 86 4.08 9.16 8.77
C ARG A 86 5.00 8.37 9.69
N GLU A 87 6.18 7.97 9.20
CA GLU A 87 7.14 7.22 9.98
C GLU A 87 8.05 8.15 10.79
N TYR A 88 8.32 7.78 12.02
CA TYR A 88 9.20 8.47 12.96
C TYR A 88 10.45 7.64 13.25
N THR A 89 11.50 8.28 13.75
CA THR A 89 12.77 7.61 14.06
C THR A 89 12.69 6.71 15.29
N ASP A 90 11.79 7.04 16.23
CA ASP A 90 11.67 6.33 17.51
C ASP A 90 10.30 6.53 18.17
N SER A 91 10.12 5.91 19.33
CA SER A 91 8.87 5.93 20.12
C SER A 91 8.53 7.28 20.78
N THR A 92 9.40 8.28 20.68
CA THR A 92 9.10 9.62 21.19
C THR A 92 8.22 10.42 20.23
N PHE A 93 8.16 10.01 18.94
CA PHE A 93 7.45 10.71 17.86
C PHE A 93 7.83 12.19 17.72
N LYS A 94 9.10 12.52 17.99
CA LYS A 94 9.60 13.90 17.88
C LYS A 94 10.23 14.20 16.52
N THR A 95 10.87 13.18 15.91
CA THR A 95 11.63 13.35 14.68
C THR A 95 11.06 12.46 13.59
N LEU A 96 10.55 13.07 12.52
CA LEU A 96 10.12 12.34 11.33
C LEU A 96 11.32 11.63 10.71
N LYS A 97 11.11 10.38 10.30
CA LYS A 97 12.06 9.63 9.49
C LYS A 97 12.04 10.17 8.07
N PRO A 98 13.17 10.67 7.53
CA PRO A 98 13.21 11.17 6.17
C PRO A 98 12.86 10.06 5.18
N ARG A 99 11.96 10.35 4.24
CA ARG A 99 11.65 9.44 3.14
C ARG A 99 12.80 9.46 2.13
N PRO A 100 13.44 8.31 1.83
CA PRO A 100 14.52 8.25 0.84
C PRO A 100 14.06 8.73 -0.54
N ALA A 101 14.98 9.28 -1.34
CA ALA A 101 14.67 9.81 -2.67
C ALA A 101 13.95 8.78 -3.57
N ALA A 102 14.33 7.51 -3.51
CA ALA A 102 13.70 6.43 -4.26
C ALA A 102 12.21 6.22 -3.90
N TRP A 103 11.76 6.71 -2.74
CA TRP A 103 10.40 6.54 -2.22
C TRP A 103 9.58 7.85 -2.18
N GLN A 104 10.11 8.94 -2.72
CA GLN A 104 9.37 10.22 -2.77
C GLN A 104 8.08 10.10 -3.59
N HIS A 105 8.05 9.21 -4.58
CA HIS A 105 6.88 8.92 -5.40
C HIS A 105 5.68 8.35 -4.64
N LEU A 106 5.86 7.86 -3.41
CA LEU A 106 4.76 7.42 -2.57
C LEU A 106 3.74 8.53 -2.24
N GLY A 107 4.16 9.80 -2.34
CA GLY A 107 3.26 10.93 -2.15
C GLY A 107 2.46 10.86 -0.85
N LEU A 108 1.15 10.77 -0.98
CA LEU A 108 0.17 10.70 0.12
C LEU A 108 0.27 9.40 0.93
N LEU A 109 0.75 8.31 0.33
CA LEU A 109 0.81 7.02 1.01
C LEU A 109 1.69 7.03 2.25
N GLY A 110 1.28 6.27 3.25
CA GLY A 110 2.08 5.95 4.42
C GLY A 110 3.39 5.21 4.08
N PRO A 111 4.25 4.96 5.07
CA PRO A 111 5.51 4.25 4.87
C PRO A 111 5.30 2.83 4.36
N VAL A 112 6.25 2.32 3.55
CA VAL A 112 6.26 0.91 3.16
C VAL A 112 6.65 0.07 4.37
N LEU A 113 5.72 -0.74 4.88
CA LEU A 113 6.01 -1.74 5.89
C LEU A 113 6.51 -3.01 5.21
N ARG A 114 7.68 -3.50 5.62
CA ARG A 114 8.33 -4.66 4.98
C ARG A 114 8.53 -5.79 5.96
N ALA A 115 8.38 -7.02 5.46
CA ALA A 115 8.77 -8.20 6.19
C ALA A 115 9.14 -9.35 5.23
N GLU A 116 9.90 -10.28 5.74
CA GLU A 116 10.09 -11.59 5.16
C GLU A 116 9.14 -12.59 5.82
N VAL A 117 8.70 -13.60 5.08
CA VAL A 117 7.92 -14.71 5.66
C VAL A 117 8.65 -15.30 6.88
N GLY A 118 7.97 -15.34 8.01
CA GLY A 118 8.50 -15.72 9.31
C GLY A 118 8.80 -14.56 10.25
N ASP A 119 8.90 -13.34 9.74
CA ASP A 119 9.06 -12.13 10.55
C ASP A 119 7.76 -11.79 11.31
N THR A 120 7.88 -10.81 12.19
CA THR A 120 6.75 -10.13 12.84
C THR A 120 6.87 -8.63 12.61
N ILE A 121 5.85 -8.02 12.02
CA ILE A 121 5.74 -6.56 11.93
C ILE A 121 5.17 -6.07 13.26
N ARG A 122 5.86 -5.13 13.89
CA ARG A 122 5.41 -4.45 15.10
C ARG A 122 5.31 -2.97 14.83
N VAL A 123 4.11 -2.42 14.96
CA VAL A 123 3.87 -0.99 14.76
C VAL A 123 3.51 -0.36 16.09
N LEU A 124 4.36 0.55 16.56
CA LEU A 124 3.96 1.48 17.61
C LEU A 124 3.27 2.65 16.90
N PHE A 125 1.95 2.72 17.07
CA PHE A 125 1.11 3.69 16.40
C PHE A 125 0.68 4.80 17.34
N ARG A 126 0.72 6.06 16.86
CA ARG A 126 0.23 7.24 17.59
C ARG A 126 -0.81 7.97 16.74
N ASN A 127 -1.92 8.34 17.35
CA ASN A 127 -2.92 9.17 16.69
C ASN A 127 -2.74 10.65 17.08
N ASN A 128 -2.29 11.45 16.13
CA ASN A 128 -2.18 12.91 16.27
C ASN A 128 -3.35 13.65 15.59
N THR A 129 -4.36 12.93 15.08
CA THR A 129 -5.54 13.54 14.46
C THR A 129 -6.61 13.89 15.51
N ARG A 130 -7.61 14.66 15.12
CA ARG A 130 -8.72 15.09 15.99
C ARG A 130 -9.88 14.10 16.09
N PHE A 131 -9.76 12.90 15.50
CA PHE A 131 -10.79 11.85 15.54
C PHE A 131 -10.10 10.48 15.75
N PRO A 132 -10.82 9.46 16.23
CA PRO A 132 -10.26 8.12 16.37
C PRO A 132 -9.91 7.53 15.02
N VAL A 133 -8.73 6.88 14.93
CA VAL A 133 -8.25 6.15 13.74
C VAL A 133 -7.53 4.88 14.16
N SER A 134 -7.28 3.97 13.22
CA SER A 134 -6.63 2.70 13.48
C SER A 134 -5.59 2.37 12.41
N MET A 135 -4.97 1.18 12.51
CA MET A 135 -4.24 0.54 11.42
C MET A 135 -4.74 -0.88 11.27
N HIS A 136 -5.49 -1.17 10.21
CA HIS A 136 -5.95 -2.50 9.82
C HIS A 136 -5.07 -3.04 8.70
N PRO A 137 -4.39 -4.19 8.88
CA PRO A 137 -3.52 -4.77 7.86
C PRO A 137 -4.26 -5.81 7.03
N HIS A 138 -3.94 -5.89 5.75
CA HIS A 138 -4.32 -7.01 4.90
C HIS A 138 -3.24 -8.10 4.89
N GLY A 139 -3.62 -9.35 4.64
CA GLY A 139 -2.77 -10.49 4.32
C GLY A 139 -1.99 -11.12 5.47
N VAL A 140 -1.55 -10.36 6.45
CA VAL A 140 -0.80 -10.83 7.62
C VAL A 140 -1.70 -11.50 8.67
N LEU A 141 -1.10 -12.09 9.69
CA LEU A 141 -1.84 -12.66 10.84
C LEU A 141 -1.91 -11.60 11.95
N TYR A 142 -3.03 -11.57 12.67
CA TYR A 142 -3.21 -10.70 13.83
C TYR A 142 -4.19 -11.30 14.84
N GLY A 143 -4.04 -10.93 16.11
CA GLY A 143 -5.04 -11.12 17.13
C GLY A 143 -6.08 -9.99 17.10
N LYS A 144 -7.14 -10.13 17.88
CA LYS A 144 -8.24 -9.15 17.92
C LYS A 144 -7.84 -7.77 18.45
N ASP A 145 -6.78 -7.71 19.24
CA ASP A 145 -6.14 -6.50 19.75
C ASP A 145 -5.26 -5.78 18.71
N SER A 146 -4.99 -6.43 17.59
CA SER A 146 -4.15 -5.94 16.51
C SER A 146 -4.86 -5.94 15.14
N GLU A 147 -6.19 -6.05 15.14
CA GLU A 147 -7.02 -6.02 13.93
C GLU A 147 -7.29 -4.60 13.44
N GLY A 148 -7.50 -3.65 14.34
CA GLY A 148 -7.76 -2.26 14.00
C GLY A 148 -9.11 -2.01 13.31
N ALA A 149 -10.10 -2.91 13.42
CA ALA A 149 -11.40 -2.81 12.77
C ALA A 149 -12.54 -2.70 13.79
N SER A 150 -13.54 -1.87 13.46
CA SER A 150 -14.68 -1.54 14.34
C SER A 150 -15.94 -2.30 13.91
N TYR A 151 -16.24 -3.43 14.57
CA TYR A 151 -17.49 -4.17 14.37
C TYR A 151 -17.81 -5.04 15.59
N SER A 152 -19.04 -5.59 15.67
CA SER A 152 -19.47 -6.42 16.79
C SER A 152 -19.05 -7.89 16.60
N ASP A 153 -18.05 -8.33 17.33
CA ASP A 153 -17.53 -9.71 17.36
C ASP A 153 -17.53 -10.32 18.77
N LYS A 154 -18.20 -9.63 19.73
CA LYS A 154 -18.32 -10.01 21.15
C LYS A 154 -16.99 -9.99 21.93
N THR A 155 -15.90 -9.44 21.38
CA THR A 155 -14.66 -9.21 22.11
C THR A 155 -14.61 -7.78 22.65
N GLN A 156 -13.84 -7.57 23.72
CA GLN A 156 -13.62 -6.26 24.36
C GLN A 156 -12.15 -5.90 24.16
N THR A 157 -11.80 -5.36 22.98
CA THR A 157 -10.44 -4.92 22.70
C THR A 157 -10.37 -3.40 22.58
N ALA A 158 -9.25 -2.81 23.00
CA ALA A 158 -9.09 -1.36 23.07
C ALA A 158 -9.06 -0.66 21.70
N ASP A 159 -8.78 -1.40 20.64
CA ASP A 159 -8.67 -0.85 19.28
C ASP A 159 -9.99 -0.79 18.50
N LYS A 160 -11.09 -1.41 19.02
CA LYS A 160 -12.39 -1.45 18.33
C LYS A 160 -13.01 -0.08 18.06
N SER A 161 -12.77 0.87 18.93
CA SER A 161 -13.24 2.25 18.73
C SER A 161 -12.22 3.13 18.01
N GLY A 162 -11.11 2.52 17.57
CA GLY A 162 -9.93 3.23 17.10
C GLY A 162 -9.09 3.79 18.23
N VAL A 163 -7.86 4.17 17.91
CA VAL A 163 -6.95 4.87 18.83
C VAL A 163 -7.43 6.31 18.97
N PRO A 164 -7.77 6.78 20.17
CA PRO A 164 -8.27 8.14 20.37
C PRO A 164 -7.19 9.19 20.07
N THR A 165 -7.60 10.44 19.88
CA THR A 165 -6.70 11.59 19.72
C THR A 165 -5.63 11.61 20.81
N GLY A 166 -4.35 11.70 20.45
CA GLY A 166 -3.20 11.67 21.35
C GLY A 166 -2.85 10.28 21.89
N GLY A 167 -3.69 9.27 21.61
CA GLY A 167 -3.49 7.90 22.07
C GLY A 167 -2.37 7.18 21.32
N VAL A 168 -1.90 6.08 21.92
CA VAL A 168 -0.88 5.19 21.38
C VAL A 168 -1.39 3.76 21.46
N HIS A 169 -1.13 2.95 20.43
CA HIS A 169 -1.42 1.52 20.38
C HIS A 169 -0.25 0.74 19.77
N VAL A 170 -0.12 -0.53 20.12
CA VAL A 170 0.90 -1.42 19.57
C VAL A 170 0.21 -2.51 18.77
N TYR A 171 0.37 -2.48 17.45
CA TYR A 171 -0.05 -3.56 16.57
C TYR A 171 1.07 -4.58 16.40
N VAL A 172 0.71 -5.87 16.46
CA VAL A 172 1.65 -6.99 16.29
C VAL A 172 1.09 -7.93 15.23
N TRP A 173 1.80 -8.01 14.10
CA TRP A 173 1.37 -8.75 12.92
C TRP A 173 2.40 -9.80 12.52
N PRO A 174 2.26 -11.08 12.97
CA PRO A 174 3.06 -12.18 12.47
C PRO A 174 2.85 -12.38 10.97
N VAL A 175 3.92 -12.78 10.28
CA VAL A 175 3.95 -12.98 8.82
C VAL A 175 4.12 -14.48 8.52
N PRO A 176 3.03 -15.28 8.56
CA PRO A 176 3.07 -16.71 8.24
C PRO A 176 3.30 -16.94 6.73
N GLU A 177 3.53 -18.19 6.34
CA GLU A 177 3.72 -18.58 4.92
C GLU A 177 2.59 -18.07 4.01
N ARG A 178 1.34 -18.10 4.47
CA ARG A 178 0.17 -17.62 3.71
C ARG A 178 0.15 -16.11 3.46
N ALA A 179 0.93 -15.34 4.23
CA ALA A 179 1.06 -13.88 4.04
C ALA A 179 2.07 -13.51 2.97
N GLY A 180 2.92 -14.43 2.60
CA GLY A 180 3.93 -14.25 1.57
C GLY A 180 3.52 -14.81 0.20
N PRO A 181 4.43 -14.73 -0.78
CA PRO A 181 4.23 -15.27 -2.12
C PRO A 181 3.88 -16.74 -2.11
N GLY A 182 2.84 -17.11 -2.86
CA GLY A 182 2.44 -18.47 -3.14
C GLY A 182 3.16 -19.05 -4.37
N ARG A 183 2.76 -20.28 -4.76
CA ARG A 183 3.32 -20.94 -5.93
C ARG A 183 2.95 -20.19 -7.20
N GLY A 184 3.92 -19.60 -7.86
CA GLY A 184 3.73 -18.87 -9.11
C GLY A 184 3.70 -17.35 -8.97
N ASP A 185 3.70 -16.86 -7.73
CA ASP A 185 3.89 -15.45 -7.46
C ASP A 185 5.36 -15.04 -7.61
N PRO A 186 5.65 -13.76 -7.82
CA PRO A 186 7.00 -13.23 -7.74
C PRO A 186 7.56 -13.36 -6.31
N SER A 187 8.85 -13.10 -6.10
CA SER A 187 9.51 -13.27 -4.80
C SER A 187 9.00 -12.36 -3.68
N SER A 188 8.18 -11.37 -4.00
CA SER A 188 7.51 -10.48 -3.05
C SER A 188 6.15 -10.06 -3.57
N ILE A 189 5.21 -9.86 -2.66
CA ILE A 189 3.84 -9.44 -2.96
C ILE A 189 3.44 -8.22 -2.14
N LEU A 190 2.39 -7.55 -2.60
CA LEU A 190 1.84 -6.37 -1.98
C LEU A 190 0.60 -6.72 -1.17
N TRP A 191 0.53 -6.17 0.02
CA TRP A 191 -0.67 -5.96 0.82
C TRP A 191 -0.80 -4.47 1.14
N MET A 192 -1.87 -4.08 1.81
CA MET A 192 -2.07 -2.71 2.29
C MET A 192 -2.40 -2.68 3.76
N TYR A 193 -2.30 -1.51 4.36
CA TYR A 193 -2.88 -1.19 5.65
C TYR A 193 -3.64 0.14 5.55
N HIS A 194 -4.73 0.26 6.27
CA HIS A 194 -5.54 1.48 6.28
C HIS A 194 -6.26 1.64 7.63
N SER A 195 -6.83 2.79 7.90
CA SER A 195 -7.73 2.95 9.03
C SER A 195 -9.10 2.36 8.70
N HIS A 196 -9.66 1.61 9.65
CA HIS A 196 -10.93 0.89 9.51
C HIS A 196 -11.93 1.24 10.62
N VAL A 197 -11.83 2.43 11.21
CA VAL A 197 -12.79 2.93 12.21
C VAL A 197 -14.06 3.41 11.52
N LYS A 198 -13.89 4.16 10.42
CA LYS A 198 -14.95 4.58 9.51
C LYS A 198 -14.51 4.32 8.07
N GLU A 199 -14.73 3.11 7.62
CA GLU A 199 -14.16 2.55 6.40
C GLU A 199 -14.35 3.46 5.15
N GLY A 200 -15.53 4.04 4.94
CA GLY A 200 -15.78 4.93 3.81
C GLY A 200 -15.13 6.32 3.93
N GLN A 201 -14.76 6.77 5.13
CA GLN A 201 -14.20 8.09 5.39
C GLN A 201 -12.68 8.07 5.57
N ASP A 202 -12.16 7.05 6.26
CA ASP A 202 -10.76 7.00 6.68
C ASP A 202 -9.79 6.96 5.49
N PRO A 203 -9.97 6.12 4.46
CA PRO A 203 -9.13 6.15 3.26
C PRO A 203 -9.27 7.45 2.47
N SER A 204 -10.49 7.97 2.28
CA SER A 204 -10.71 9.28 1.65
C SER A 204 -10.06 10.42 2.45
N THR A 205 -9.79 10.21 3.74
CA THR A 205 -9.04 11.16 4.57
C THR A 205 -7.53 11.07 4.32
N GLY A 206 -7.01 9.95 3.75
CA GLY A 206 -5.60 9.74 3.39
C GLY A 206 -4.90 8.66 4.21
N LEU A 207 -5.64 7.87 5.01
CA LEU A 207 -5.07 6.87 5.92
C LEU A 207 -4.91 5.51 5.23
N LEU A 208 -3.90 5.41 4.38
CA LEU A 208 -3.59 4.24 3.56
C LEU A 208 -2.08 4.07 3.40
N GLY A 209 -1.59 2.82 3.31
CA GLY A 209 -0.18 2.54 3.03
C GLY A 209 0.09 1.10 2.62
N PRO A 210 1.26 0.81 2.02
CA PRO A 210 1.63 -0.50 1.50
C PRO A 210 2.35 -1.37 2.53
N ILE A 211 2.07 -2.69 2.48
CA ILE A 211 2.86 -3.74 3.14
C ILE A 211 3.47 -4.61 2.03
N ILE A 212 4.79 -4.79 2.03
CA ILE A 212 5.47 -5.68 1.09
C ILE A 212 6.03 -6.87 1.84
N ILE A 213 5.59 -8.07 1.46
CA ILE A 213 6.06 -9.32 2.04
C ILE A 213 6.92 -10.07 1.03
N THR A 214 8.16 -10.34 1.42
CA THR A 214 9.12 -11.11 0.63
C THR A 214 9.12 -12.58 1.08
N ALA A 215 9.23 -13.49 0.15
CA ALA A 215 9.31 -14.93 0.40
C ALA A 215 10.52 -15.26 1.29
N ARG A 216 10.40 -16.31 2.11
CA ARG A 216 11.45 -16.80 3.02
C ARG A 216 12.78 -17.04 2.29
N GLY A 217 13.87 -16.51 2.83
CA GLY A 217 15.21 -16.59 2.29
C GLY A 217 15.48 -15.70 1.06
N ARG A 218 14.48 -14.92 0.63
CA ARG A 218 14.57 -14.08 -0.56
C ARG A 218 14.73 -12.59 -0.26
N ALA A 219 14.65 -12.18 1.01
CA ALA A 219 14.82 -10.79 1.41
C ALA A 219 16.29 -10.42 1.69
N ARG A 220 16.62 -9.15 1.42
CA ARG A 220 17.77 -8.45 1.98
C ARG A 220 17.52 -8.12 3.45
N PRO A 221 18.52 -7.67 4.23
CA PRO A 221 18.33 -7.31 5.64
C PRO A 221 17.21 -6.27 5.88
N ASP A 222 17.01 -5.36 4.93
CA ASP A 222 15.96 -4.34 4.98
C ASP A 222 14.55 -4.86 4.60
N GLY A 223 14.43 -6.14 4.23
CA GLY A 223 13.18 -6.78 3.81
C GLY A 223 12.91 -6.67 2.31
N SER A 224 13.72 -5.95 1.53
CA SER A 224 13.55 -5.85 0.07
C SER A 224 13.92 -7.15 -0.65
N PRO A 225 13.27 -7.49 -1.79
CA PRO A 225 13.56 -8.72 -2.53
C PRO A 225 14.93 -8.68 -3.20
N LYS A 226 15.70 -9.79 -3.11
CA LYS A 226 17.05 -9.91 -3.67
C LYS A 226 17.13 -9.89 -5.19
N ASP A 227 16.06 -10.31 -5.85
CA ASP A 227 15.95 -10.48 -7.30
C ASP A 227 15.35 -9.26 -8.00
N VAL A 228 15.17 -8.15 -7.30
CA VAL A 228 14.66 -6.89 -7.81
C VAL A 228 15.69 -5.79 -7.61
N ASP A 229 15.91 -5.01 -8.65
CA ASP A 229 16.86 -3.89 -8.63
C ASP A 229 16.15 -2.58 -8.23
N ARG A 230 14.85 -2.47 -8.55
CA ARG A 230 14.02 -1.30 -8.27
C ARG A 230 12.59 -1.70 -7.96
N GLU A 231 12.00 -0.99 -7.01
CA GLU A 231 10.61 -1.16 -6.61
C GLU A 231 9.86 0.16 -6.81
N VAL A 232 8.64 0.10 -7.33
CA VAL A 232 7.75 1.24 -7.52
C VAL A 232 6.38 0.88 -6.96
N VAL A 233 5.88 1.65 -6.00
CA VAL A 233 4.53 1.47 -5.44
C VAL A 233 3.63 2.56 -5.97
N VAL A 234 2.48 2.18 -6.53
CA VAL A 234 1.49 3.13 -7.03
C VAL A 234 0.10 2.77 -6.53
N ALA A 235 -0.54 3.71 -5.85
CA ALA A 235 -1.95 3.66 -5.55
C ALA A 235 -2.72 4.44 -6.62
N PHE A 236 -3.76 3.83 -7.14
CA PHE A 236 -4.79 4.45 -7.94
C PHE A 236 -5.92 4.82 -6.98
N ASP A 237 -6.06 6.10 -6.68
CA ASP A 237 -6.91 6.57 -5.61
C ASP A 237 -8.01 7.49 -6.15
N GLU A 238 -9.24 7.06 -5.96
CA GLU A 238 -10.44 7.84 -6.12
C GLU A 238 -10.79 8.48 -4.77
N ILE A 239 -10.21 9.65 -4.49
CA ILE A 239 -10.36 10.31 -3.19
C ILE A 239 -11.59 11.20 -3.20
N ASP A 240 -12.60 10.85 -2.42
CA ASP A 240 -13.80 11.67 -2.22
C ASP A 240 -13.61 12.63 -1.04
N GLU A 241 -13.29 13.88 -1.32
CA GLU A 241 -13.19 14.92 -0.29
C GLU A 241 -14.53 15.22 0.41
N ALA A 242 -15.67 14.90 -0.22
CA ALA A 242 -16.98 15.02 0.42
C ALA A 242 -17.20 13.96 1.50
N SER A 243 -16.54 12.82 1.41
CA SER A 243 -16.55 11.76 2.44
C SER A 243 -15.43 11.91 3.47
N SER A 244 -14.47 12.83 3.28
CA SER A 244 -13.36 13.04 4.22
C SER A 244 -13.82 13.55 5.58
N HIS A 245 -13.16 13.11 6.66
CA HIS A 245 -13.34 13.70 7.99
C HIS A 245 -13.11 15.22 8.03
N TYR A 246 -12.36 15.74 7.08
CA TYR A 246 -12.02 17.16 7.00
C TYR A 246 -12.95 17.96 6.08
N LEU A 247 -14.02 17.39 5.51
CA LEU A 247 -14.91 18.09 4.57
C LEU A 247 -15.24 19.50 5.04
N MET A 248 -15.80 19.66 6.25
CA MET A 248 -16.20 20.98 6.74
C MET A 248 -15.02 21.93 6.99
N THR A 249 -13.87 21.37 7.42
CA THR A 249 -12.63 22.15 7.58
C THR A 249 -12.13 22.62 6.22
N ASN A 250 -12.14 21.74 5.23
CA ASN A 250 -11.68 22.01 3.88
C ASN A 250 -12.56 23.03 3.16
N LEU A 251 -13.89 22.87 3.23
CA LEU A 251 -14.82 23.84 2.63
C LEU A 251 -14.66 25.23 3.24
N ARG A 252 -14.59 25.36 4.57
CA ARG A 252 -14.36 26.66 5.24
C ARG A 252 -13.03 27.30 4.90
N ARG A 253 -12.00 26.50 4.62
CA ARG A 253 -10.64 26.99 4.38
C ARG A 253 -10.36 27.28 2.90
N TYR A 254 -10.92 26.51 2.01
CA TYR A 254 -10.51 26.47 0.61
C TYR A 254 -11.63 26.78 -0.38
N ALA A 255 -12.92 26.56 -0.05
CA ALA A 255 -14.02 26.89 -0.94
C ALA A 255 -14.23 28.42 -1.02
N THR A 256 -14.74 28.89 -2.16
CA THR A 256 -14.96 30.34 -2.38
C THR A 256 -16.19 30.89 -1.66
N HIS A 257 -17.14 30.02 -1.27
CA HIS A 257 -18.33 30.37 -0.50
C HIS A 257 -18.49 29.45 0.72
N PRO A 258 -17.64 29.60 1.75
CA PRO A 258 -17.62 28.72 2.92
C PRO A 258 -18.92 28.72 3.74
N GLU A 259 -19.73 29.77 3.65
CA GLU A 259 -21.04 29.86 4.29
C GLU A 259 -22.07 28.86 3.76
N SER A 260 -21.87 28.36 2.53
CA SER A 260 -22.71 27.31 1.95
C SER A 260 -22.30 25.90 2.38
N ALA A 261 -21.28 25.76 3.24
CA ALA A 261 -20.78 24.50 3.75
C ALA A 261 -21.86 23.67 4.49
N GLN A 262 -22.87 24.27 5.06
CA GLN A 262 -24.01 23.57 5.65
C GLN A 262 -24.84 22.82 4.61
N VAL A 263 -24.92 23.33 3.39
CA VAL A 263 -25.62 22.68 2.27
C VAL A 263 -24.88 21.45 1.83
N ALA A 264 -23.54 21.50 1.85
CA ALA A 264 -22.69 20.37 1.49
C ALA A 264 -22.84 19.17 2.45
N MET A 265 -23.10 19.41 3.74
CA MET A 265 -23.33 18.32 4.71
C MET A 265 -24.64 17.55 4.46
N VAL A 266 -25.68 18.19 3.97
CA VAL A 266 -26.94 17.52 3.60
C VAL A 266 -26.73 16.61 2.37
N PHE A 267 -25.71 16.91 1.59
CA PHE A 267 -25.38 16.25 0.33
C PHE A 267 -24.22 15.23 0.43
N ALA A 268 -23.64 15.05 1.62
CA ALA A 268 -22.61 14.02 1.84
C ALA A 268 -23.15 12.56 1.80
N LEU A 269 -24.45 12.40 1.50
CA LEU A 269 -25.02 11.10 1.18
C LEU A 269 -24.93 10.88 -0.33
N PRO A 270 -24.33 9.78 -0.82
CA PRO A 270 -24.03 9.54 -2.25
C PRO A 270 -25.19 9.65 -3.22
N GLN A 271 -26.42 9.76 -2.72
CA GLN A 271 -27.65 9.76 -3.55
C GLN A 271 -28.31 11.15 -3.69
N VAL A 272 -27.77 12.21 -3.09
CA VAL A 272 -28.43 13.51 -2.99
C VAL A 272 -27.57 14.69 -3.45
N VAL A 273 -26.30 14.46 -3.82
CA VAL A 273 -25.39 15.54 -4.24
C VAL A 273 -25.71 15.94 -5.68
N PRO A 274 -26.04 17.22 -5.97
CA PRO A 274 -26.12 17.69 -7.34
C PRO A 274 -24.79 17.41 -8.07
N PRO A 275 -24.81 16.89 -9.32
CA PRO A 275 -23.63 16.42 -10.04
C PRO A 275 -22.39 17.31 -10.00
N PRO A 276 -22.48 18.66 -10.06
CA PRO A 276 -21.27 19.48 -10.05
C PRO A 276 -20.50 19.47 -8.72
N VAL A 277 -21.21 19.45 -7.58
CA VAL A 277 -20.59 19.58 -6.25
C VAL A 277 -19.89 18.29 -5.84
N GLY A 278 -20.53 17.13 -6.06
CA GLY A 278 -19.94 15.85 -5.77
C GLY A 278 -18.74 15.59 -6.67
N GLN A 279 -18.90 15.74 -7.97
CA GLN A 279 -17.87 15.42 -8.96
C GLN A 279 -16.57 16.20 -8.77
N PHE A 280 -16.61 17.49 -8.45
CA PHE A 280 -15.39 18.30 -8.31
C PHE A 280 -14.67 18.12 -6.98
N ASN A 281 -15.28 17.43 -6.02
CA ASN A 281 -14.63 16.97 -4.79
C ASN A 281 -14.00 15.58 -4.94
N PHE A 282 -14.24 14.84 -6.03
CA PHE A 282 -13.46 13.65 -6.38
C PHE A 282 -12.09 14.04 -6.95
N LYS A 283 -11.06 13.38 -6.46
CA LYS A 283 -9.67 13.57 -6.90
C LYS A 283 -9.16 12.24 -7.43
N GLU A 284 -9.08 12.15 -8.74
CA GLU A 284 -8.53 11.00 -9.45
C GLU A 284 -7.02 11.06 -9.44
N THR A 285 -6.40 10.30 -8.56
CA THR A 285 -4.97 10.47 -8.24
C THR A 285 -4.15 9.21 -8.44
N MET A 286 -2.86 9.43 -8.64
CA MET A 286 -1.83 8.41 -8.50
C MET A 286 -0.91 8.81 -7.35
N ASN A 287 -0.92 8.03 -6.25
CA ASN A 287 -0.21 8.37 -5.01
C ASN A 287 -0.57 9.76 -4.44
N GLY A 288 -1.82 10.20 -4.64
CA GLY A 288 -2.28 11.51 -4.19
C GLY A 288 -1.85 12.69 -5.08
N PHE A 289 -1.41 12.43 -6.31
CA PHE A 289 -1.10 13.48 -7.30
C PHE A 289 -1.96 13.36 -8.54
N MET A 290 -2.32 14.51 -9.11
CA MET A 290 -3.10 14.64 -10.35
C MET A 290 -2.26 15.21 -11.47
N TYR A 291 -2.60 14.91 -12.73
CA TYR A 291 -2.00 15.51 -13.95
C TYR A 291 -0.47 15.49 -13.97
N GLY A 292 0.15 14.39 -13.52
CA GLY A 292 1.60 14.22 -13.57
C GLY A 292 2.42 15.06 -12.57
N ASN A 293 1.77 15.60 -11.53
CA ASN A 293 2.43 16.45 -10.53
C ASN A 293 3.27 15.68 -9.50
N GLY A 294 3.21 14.35 -9.50
CA GLY A 294 4.02 13.52 -8.60
C GLY A 294 5.47 13.38 -9.06
N PRO A 295 6.37 13.00 -8.14
CA PRO A 295 7.76 12.66 -8.49
C PRO A 295 7.82 11.52 -9.50
N LEU A 296 8.71 11.67 -10.49
CA LEU A 296 8.90 10.77 -11.61
C LEU A 296 9.72 9.53 -11.17
N PRO A 297 9.15 8.30 -11.15
CA PRO A 297 9.94 7.10 -10.98
C PRO A 297 10.95 6.95 -12.13
N THR A 298 12.22 6.73 -11.78
CA THR A 298 13.31 6.60 -12.77
C THR A 298 13.93 5.22 -12.68
N MET A 299 14.13 4.58 -13.82
CA MET A 299 14.76 3.28 -13.96
C MET A 299 15.71 3.25 -15.16
N ARG A 300 16.45 2.16 -15.36
CA ARG A 300 17.35 1.97 -16.49
C ARG A 300 16.97 0.78 -17.34
N VAL A 301 17.29 0.83 -18.62
CA VAL A 301 17.18 -0.32 -19.51
C VAL A 301 17.90 -1.53 -18.89
N GLY A 302 17.20 -2.67 -18.85
CA GLY A 302 17.71 -3.93 -18.30
C GLY A 302 17.59 -4.10 -16.78
N GLU A 303 17.18 -3.09 -16.00
CA GLU A 303 16.88 -3.25 -14.57
C GLU A 303 15.67 -4.18 -14.37
N ARG A 304 15.70 -4.97 -13.31
CA ARG A 304 14.53 -5.76 -12.88
C ARG A 304 13.69 -4.87 -11.97
N VAL A 305 12.60 -4.32 -12.51
CA VAL A 305 11.71 -3.38 -11.83
C VAL A 305 10.44 -4.11 -11.41
N ARG A 306 10.07 -3.99 -10.14
CA ARG A 306 8.79 -4.51 -9.64
C ARG A 306 7.86 -3.38 -9.29
N TRP A 307 6.70 -3.38 -9.95
CA TRP A 307 5.61 -2.48 -9.68
C TRP A 307 4.62 -3.15 -8.74
N TYR A 308 4.27 -2.45 -7.68
CA TYR A 308 3.23 -2.83 -6.75
C TYR A 308 2.08 -1.86 -6.90
N LEU A 309 0.98 -2.34 -7.44
CA LEU A 309 -0.20 -1.54 -7.72
C LEU A 309 -1.27 -1.85 -6.70
N MET A 310 -1.90 -0.81 -6.17
CA MET A 310 -3.05 -0.93 -5.27
C MET A 310 -4.10 0.10 -5.65
N ALA A 311 -5.37 -0.21 -5.37
CA ALA A 311 -6.45 0.76 -5.42
C ALA A 311 -6.93 1.04 -4.00
N SER A 312 -7.31 2.29 -3.72
CA SER A 312 -7.99 2.64 -2.48
C SER A 312 -9.48 2.27 -2.53
N THR A 313 -10.21 2.66 -1.50
CA THR A 313 -11.68 2.59 -1.54
C THR A 313 -12.21 3.54 -2.58
N GLY A 314 -12.92 3.02 -3.55
CA GLY A 314 -13.59 3.78 -4.60
C GLY A 314 -14.79 3.01 -5.09
N PHE A 315 -15.53 3.60 -6.01
CA PHE A 315 -16.71 2.97 -6.61
C PHE A 315 -16.40 2.33 -7.96
N GLU A 316 -15.26 2.68 -8.56
CA GLU A 316 -14.90 2.25 -9.90
C GLU A 316 -13.65 1.36 -9.90
N ILE A 317 -13.51 0.58 -10.97
CA ILE A 317 -12.30 -0.18 -11.26
C ILE A 317 -11.25 0.75 -11.86
N HIS A 318 -10.00 0.32 -11.85
CA HIS A 318 -8.94 1.02 -12.58
C HIS A 318 -8.33 0.10 -13.65
N ALA A 319 -7.72 0.72 -14.64
CA ALA A 319 -7.00 0.03 -15.70
C ALA A 319 -5.58 0.62 -15.85
N PRO A 320 -4.64 0.29 -14.93
CA PRO A 320 -3.24 0.69 -15.03
C PRO A 320 -2.65 0.34 -16.39
N HIS A 321 -2.07 1.33 -17.10
CA HIS A 321 -1.48 1.16 -18.42
C HIS A 321 -0.11 1.83 -18.52
N TRP A 322 0.87 1.06 -18.99
CA TRP A 322 2.24 1.51 -19.23
C TRP A 322 2.46 1.78 -20.72
N HIS A 323 2.87 3.00 -21.06
CA HIS A 323 3.34 3.30 -22.41
C HIS A 323 4.79 2.83 -22.59
N GLY A 324 5.14 2.47 -23.81
CA GLY A 324 6.51 2.25 -24.26
C GLY A 324 7.21 0.98 -23.76
N ASN A 325 6.75 0.35 -22.69
CA ASN A 325 7.30 -0.88 -22.13
C ASN A 325 6.17 -1.84 -21.72
N THR A 326 6.50 -3.12 -21.57
CA THR A 326 5.56 -4.15 -21.14
C THR A 326 5.91 -4.69 -19.76
N VAL A 327 4.92 -5.22 -19.07
CA VAL A 327 5.06 -5.89 -17.77
C VAL A 327 4.66 -7.35 -17.86
N GLN A 328 5.06 -8.12 -16.86
CA GLN A 328 4.60 -9.48 -16.65
C GLN A 328 3.77 -9.56 -15.37
N ILE A 329 2.51 -9.97 -15.51
CA ILE A 329 1.57 -10.18 -14.41
C ILE A 329 1.08 -11.63 -14.48
N ALA A 330 1.20 -12.39 -13.39
CA ALA A 330 0.80 -13.80 -13.37
C ALA A 330 1.36 -14.61 -14.55
N ARG A 331 2.61 -14.34 -14.96
CA ARG A 331 3.33 -14.93 -16.11
C ARG A 331 2.78 -14.55 -17.48
N MET A 332 1.83 -13.65 -17.56
CA MET A 332 1.34 -13.12 -18.84
C MET A 332 2.00 -11.76 -19.12
N ARG A 333 2.43 -11.55 -20.37
CA ARG A 333 2.92 -10.27 -20.86
C ARG A 333 1.75 -9.38 -21.21
N THR A 334 1.77 -8.17 -20.70
CA THR A 334 0.74 -7.15 -20.96
C THR A 334 1.34 -5.75 -20.80
N ASP A 335 0.59 -4.74 -21.17
CA ASP A 335 0.87 -3.32 -20.88
C ASP A 335 -0.31 -2.63 -20.16
N VAL A 336 -1.39 -3.39 -19.91
CA VAL A 336 -2.57 -2.94 -19.18
C VAL A 336 -3.10 -4.06 -18.29
N THR A 337 -3.68 -3.72 -17.13
CA THR A 337 -4.30 -4.69 -16.23
C THR A 337 -5.55 -4.12 -15.57
N ALA A 338 -6.42 -5.00 -15.08
CA ALA A 338 -7.54 -4.60 -14.22
C ALA A 338 -7.08 -4.49 -12.77
N LEU A 339 -7.57 -3.45 -12.08
CA LEU A 339 -7.34 -3.23 -10.65
C LEU A 339 -8.68 -2.89 -10.01
N LEU A 340 -9.18 -3.81 -9.19
CA LEU A 340 -10.46 -3.64 -8.47
C LEU A 340 -10.28 -2.72 -7.25
N PRO A 341 -11.34 -2.09 -6.75
CA PRO A 341 -11.31 -1.39 -5.47
C PRO A 341 -10.72 -2.29 -4.36
N MET A 342 -9.83 -1.75 -3.55
CA MET A 342 -9.05 -2.47 -2.53
C MET A 342 -8.22 -3.65 -3.08
N GLY A 343 -8.08 -3.75 -4.39
CA GLY A 343 -7.28 -4.77 -5.05
C GLY A 343 -5.79 -4.43 -5.07
N MET A 344 -4.97 -5.47 -5.21
CA MET A 344 -3.50 -5.36 -5.29
C MET A 344 -2.98 -6.24 -6.41
N VAL A 345 -2.07 -5.71 -7.19
CA VAL A 345 -1.42 -6.41 -8.32
C VAL A 345 0.08 -6.17 -8.28
N VAL A 346 0.86 -7.20 -8.57
CA VAL A 346 2.30 -7.09 -8.74
C VAL A 346 2.65 -7.32 -10.21
N ALA A 347 3.45 -6.43 -10.77
CA ALA A 347 3.88 -6.47 -12.16
C ALA A 347 5.40 -6.33 -12.26
N ASP A 348 6.05 -7.28 -12.91
CA ASP A 348 7.49 -7.25 -13.15
C ASP A 348 7.79 -6.68 -14.54
N MET A 349 8.73 -5.74 -14.60
CA MET A 349 9.19 -5.07 -15.82
C MET A 349 10.70 -5.23 -15.96
N VAL A 350 11.15 -5.53 -17.16
CA VAL A 350 12.53 -5.29 -17.58
C VAL A 350 12.45 -4.29 -18.72
N PRO A 351 12.63 -3.01 -18.43
CA PRO A 351 12.47 -1.97 -19.46
C PRO A 351 13.53 -2.13 -20.55
N ASP A 352 13.11 -2.02 -21.79
CA ASP A 352 13.94 -2.15 -22.99
C ASP A 352 13.87 -0.93 -23.90
N ASN A 353 12.95 0.00 -23.62
CA ASN A 353 12.71 1.18 -24.44
C ASN A 353 12.98 2.46 -23.62
N PRO A 354 14.12 3.16 -23.86
CA PRO A 354 14.45 4.38 -23.12
C PRO A 354 13.54 5.53 -23.51
N GLY A 355 13.23 6.42 -22.56
CA GLY A 355 12.38 7.58 -22.74
C GLY A 355 11.59 7.95 -21.50
N ILE A 356 10.82 9.02 -21.57
CA ILE A 356 9.81 9.38 -20.58
C ILE A 356 8.46 8.91 -21.11
N TRP A 357 7.84 8.02 -20.37
CA TRP A 357 6.63 7.33 -20.78
C TRP A 357 5.45 7.68 -19.88
N LEU A 358 4.26 7.76 -20.48
CA LEU A 358 3.01 7.92 -19.73
C LEU A 358 2.68 6.64 -18.97
N PHE A 359 2.20 6.80 -17.74
CA PHE A 359 1.59 5.76 -16.91
C PHE A 359 0.30 6.30 -16.33
N HIS A 360 -0.83 5.65 -16.59
CA HIS A 360 -2.13 6.21 -16.27
C HIS A 360 -3.22 5.14 -16.11
N CYS A 361 -4.38 5.53 -15.57
CA CYS A 361 -5.59 4.74 -15.69
C CYS A 361 -6.17 4.87 -17.11
N HIS A 362 -6.53 3.75 -17.74
CA HIS A 362 -7.07 3.75 -19.12
C HIS A 362 -8.60 3.97 -19.16
N LEU A 363 -9.27 4.15 -18.01
CA LEU A 363 -10.65 4.65 -17.98
C LEU A 363 -10.65 6.13 -18.36
N SER A 364 -11.50 6.50 -19.32
CA SER A 364 -11.47 7.85 -19.93
C SER A 364 -11.79 8.96 -18.93
N ASN A 365 -12.76 8.74 -18.03
CA ASN A 365 -13.12 9.68 -16.97
C ASN A 365 -11.95 9.89 -15.98
N HIS A 366 -11.31 8.83 -15.49
CA HIS A 366 -10.18 8.93 -14.57
C HIS A 366 -8.99 9.65 -15.22
N LEU A 367 -8.69 9.32 -16.48
CA LEU A 367 -7.66 9.99 -17.26
C LEU A 367 -7.93 11.50 -17.36
N LEU A 368 -9.15 11.89 -17.73
CA LEU A 368 -9.53 13.29 -17.90
C LEU A 368 -9.53 14.06 -16.57
N MET A 369 -9.87 13.39 -15.45
CA MET A 369 -9.92 13.98 -14.12
C MET A 369 -8.55 14.00 -13.40
N GLY A 370 -7.48 13.44 -13.99
CA GLY A 370 -6.12 13.64 -13.49
C GLY A 370 -5.32 12.40 -13.11
N MET A 371 -5.88 11.18 -13.23
CA MET A 371 -5.19 9.93 -12.88
C MET A 371 -4.12 9.56 -13.92
N GLN A 372 -3.10 10.42 -13.99
CA GLN A 372 -2.00 10.38 -14.93
C GLN A 372 -0.67 10.65 -14.24
N SER A 373 0.35 9.91 -14.59
CA SER A 373 1.74 10.06 -14.16
C SER A 373 2.66 9.73 -15.32
N ARG A 374 3.97 9.80 -15.09
CA ARG A 374 5.01 9.40 -16.02
C ARG A 374 6.05 8.57 -15.30
N TYR A 375 6.86 7.85 -16.06
CA TYR A 375 8.09 7.21 -15.59
C TYR A 375 9.19 7.37 -16.62
N GLU A 376 10.44 7.43 -16.15
CA GLU A 376 11.61 7.59 -16.99
C GLU A 376 12.40 6.30 -17.08
N VAL A 377 12.70 5.87 -18.29
CA VAL A 377 13.66 4.80 -18.58
C VAL A 377 14.91 5.42 -19.18
N ARG A 378 16.02 5.40 -18.45
CA ARG A 378 17.32 5.88 -18.91
C ARG A 378 18.04 4.78 -19.68
N PRO A 379 18.93 5.12 -20.62
CA PRO A 379 19.80 4.13 -21.24
C PRO A 379 20.51 3.26 -20.18
N ALA A 380 20.89 2.04 -20.57
CA ALA A 380 21.74 1.22 -19.72
C ALA A 380 23.00 2.00 -19.32
N SER A 381 23.49 1.75 -18.09
CA SER A 381 24.80 2.31 -17.71
C SER A 381 25.84 1.82 -18.73
N ALA A 382 26.73 2.70 -19.15
CA ALA A 382 27.89 2.24 -19.90
C ALA A 382 28.63 1.16 -19.09
N PRO A 383 29.13 0.10 -19.73
CA PRO A 383 29.83 -1.00 -19.05
C PRO A 383 31.07 -0.51 -18.31
#